data_03df7078a2d7331df56fb5c52253a345
#
_entry.id   03df7078a2d7331df56fb5c52253a345
#
_cell.length_a   1.000
_cell.length_b   1.000
_cell.length_c   1.000
_cell.angle_alpha   90.00
_cell.angle_beta   90.00
_cell.angle_gamma   90.00
#
_symmetry.space_group_name_H-M   'P 1'
#
loop_
_entity.id
_entity.type
_entity.pdbx_description
1 polymer ?
#
loop_
_entity_poly.entity_id
_entity_poly.type
_entity_poly.pdbx_seq_one_letter_code
_entity_poly.pdbx_strand_id
1 'polypeptide(L)'
;MQSNAEMTVTPASRPRLTRIDIARGVALIAMAIYHFGWDLEFFGYMAPATTAHGGWKLFARCIASSFLFLVGFSLVLAHGRAIRWEAMGKRLLQIGAAAAAISAVTFYMSPDNFIFFGILHQIALASVLGLLFLRLPSVVTLIVAAFVITAPFYAQSDIFNQMWLAWIGLSTVPPRSNDYVPLFPWFGAVLIGIAAARIFKRFNWLPILSGGIKPAFLQKPFTFIGRH
;
A
#
# COMPACT_ATOMS: atom_id res chain seq x y z
N MET A 1 34.85 -21.22 -45.04
CA MET A 1 34.41 -20.02 -44.34
C MET A 1 33.01 -20.29 -43.82
N GLN A 2 32.92 -20.74 -42.57
CA GLN A 2 31.61 -20.96 -41.93
C GLN A 2 31.33 -19.68 -41.12
N SER A 3 30.27 -18.98 -41.50
CA SER A 3 29.75 -17.80 -40.77
C SER A 3 29.03 -18.29 -39.52
N ASN A 4 29.62 -18.10 -38.35
CA ASN A 4 28.95 -18.23 -37.07
C ASN A 4 27.97 -17.05 -36.90
N ALA A 5 26.71 -17.27 -37.22
CA ALA A 5 25.63 -16.38 -36.84
C ALA A 5 25.44 -16.51 -35.30
N GLU A 6 26.00 -15.59 -34.53
CA GLU A 6 25.66 -15.43 -33.11
C GLU A 6 24.16 -15.14 -33.00
N MET A 7 23.41 -16.13 -32.57
CA MET A 7 22.02 -15.94 -32.14
C MET A 7 22.03 -15.11 -30.87
N THR A 8 21.80 -13.79 -31.02
CA THR A 8 21.51 -12.91 -29.87
C THR A 8 20.19 -13.34 -29.25
N VAL A 9 20.27 -14.13 -28.19
CA VAL A 9 19.11 -14.50 -27.38
C VAL A 9 18.64 -13.25 -26.64
N THR A 10 17.64 -12.58 -27.20
CA THR A 10 16.96 -11.47 -26.52
C THR A 10 16.34 -12.03 -25.23
N PRO A 11 16.68 -11.49 -24.04
CA PRO A 11 16.13 -12.00 -22.79
C PRO A 11 14.61 -11.83 -22.81
N ALA A 12 13.89 -12.94 -22.69
CA ALA A 12 12.43 -12.97 -22.67
C ALA A 12 11.92 -12.00 -21.60
N SER A 13 11.18 -10.96 -22.02
CA SER A 13 10.58 -9.99 -21.13
C SER A 13 9.62 -10.72 -20.17
N ARG A 14 9.78 -10.50 -18.86
CA ARG A 14 8.88 -11.12 -17.86
C ARG A 14 7.42 -10.78 -18.18
N PRO A 15 6.51 -11.78 -18.18
CA PRO A 15 5.10 -11.53 -18.47
C PRO A 15 4.55 -10.48 -17.49
N ARG A 16 3.91 -9.47 -18.05
CA ARG A 16 3.36 -8.34 -17.32
C ARG A 16 2.12 -8.78 -16.54
N LEU A 17 2.03 -8.45 -15.26
CA LEU A 17 0.91 -8.83 -14.39
C LEU A 17 -0.21 -7.78 -14.50
N THR A 18 -0.91 -7.80 -15.63
CA THR A 18 -1.94 -6.80 -15.99
C THR A 18 -3.03 -6.64 -14.94
N ARG A 19 -3.44 -7.72 -14.26
CA ARG A 19 -4.46 -7.65 -13.20
C ARG A 19 -4.00 -6.86 -11.98
N ILE A 20 -2.70 -6.85 -11.68
CA ILE A 20 -2.16 -6.02 -10.59
C ILE A 20 -2.18 -4.54 -10.98
N ASP A 21 -1.83 -4.21 -12.23
CA ASP A 21 -1.93 -2.82 -12.70
C ASP A 21 -3.39 -2.34 -12.67
N ILE A 22 -4.34 -3.20 -13.06
CA ILE A 22 -5.78 -2.90 -12.95
C ILE A 22 -6.19 -2.68 -11.48
N ALA A 23 -5.78 -3.56 -10.57
CA ALA A 23 -6.11 -3.43 -9.15
C ALA A 23 -5.58 -2.12 -8.55
N ARG A 24 -4.37 -1.69 -8.94
CA ARG A 24 -3.83 -0.38 -8.57
C ARG A 24 -4.66 0.78 -9.13
N GLY A 25 -5.02 0.70 -10.42
CA GLY A 25 -5.85 1.72 -11.07
C GLY A 25 -7.22 1.85 -10.41
N VAL A 26 -7.87 0.73 -10.09
CA VAL A 26 -9.16 0.72 -9.37
C VAL A 26 -8.99 1.36 -7.98
N ALA A 27 -7.95 1.00 -7.23
CA ALA A 27 -7.68 1.57 -5.92
C ALA A 27 -7.42 3.08 -5.99
N LEU A 28 -6.72 3.58 -7.03
CA LEU A 28 -6.48 5.01 -7.25
C LEU A 28 -7.78 5.75 -7.58
N ILE A 29 -8.64 5.19 -8.42
CA ILE A 29 -9.94 5.78 -8.72
C ILE A 29 -10.82 5.81 -7.48
N ALA A 30 -10.87 4.72 -6.72
CA ALA A 30 -11.60 4.67 -5.45
C ALA A 30 -11.10 5.73 -4.46
N MET A 31 -9.78 5.94 -4.38
CA MET A 31 -9.18 7.00 -3.58
C MET A 31 -9.58 8.39 -4.05
N ALA A 32 -9.60 8.64 -5.38
CA ALA A 32 -10.05 9.93 -5.94
C ALA A 32 -11.52 10.19 -5.59
N ILE A 33 -12.40 9.18 -5.67
CA ILE A 33 -13.81 9.29 -5.28
C ILE A 33 -13.93 9.62 -3.78
N TYR A 34 -13.15 8.97 -2.92
CA TYR A 34 -13.16 9.24 -1.49
C TYR A 34 -12.74 10.68 -1.18
N HIS A 35 -11.65 11.16 -1.81
CA HIS A 35 -11.17 12.53 -1.62
C HIS A 35 -12.16 13.57 -2.16
N PHE A 36 -12.80 13.28 -3.29
CA PHE A 36 -13.87 14.13 -3.79
C PHE A 36 -15.05 14.23 -2.80
N GLY A 37 -15.44 13.11 -2.16
CA GLY A 37 -16.44 13.14 -1.09
C GLY A 37 -15.98 13.98 0.11
N TRP A 38 -14.69 13.87 0.47
CA TRP A 38 -14.09 14.68 1.54
C TRP A 38 -14.08 16.18 1.18
N ASP A 39 -13.77 16.53 -0.08
CA ASP A 39 -13.83 17.91 -0.56
C ASP A 39 -15.26 18.47 -0.51
N LEU A 40 -16.27 17.68 -0.89
CA LEU A 40 -17.67 18.08 -0.77
C LEU A 40 -18.07 18.35 0.68
N GLU A 41 -17.59 17.55 1.63
CA GLU A 41 -17.80 17.80 3.04
C GLU A 41 -17.07 19.06 3.50
N PHE A 42 -15.80 19.23 3.11
CA PHE A 42 -14.98 20.39 3.46
C PHE A 42 -15.58 21.71 2.99
N PHE A 43 -16.15 21.74 1.78
CA PHE A 43 -16.83 22.91 1.23
C PHE A 43 -18.29 23.07 1.66
N GLY A 44 -18.80 22.22 2.56
CA GLY A 44 -20.14 22.33 3.12
C GLY A 44 -21.29 21.79 2.24
N TYR A 45 -20.97 21.05 1.16
CA TYR A 45 -21.99 20.38 0.31
C TYR A 45 -22.48 19.06 0.92
N MET A 46 -21.81 18.56 1.95
CA MET A 46 -22.22 17.40 2.73
C MET A 46 -22.19 17.73 4.22
N ALA A 47 -22.99 16.99 5.02
CA ALA A 47 -23.01 17.19 6.47
C ALA A 47 -21.63 16.90 7.08
N PRO A 48 -21.21 17.66 8.11
CA PRO A 48 -19.92 17.46 8.77
C PRO A 48 -19.73 16.03 9.28
N ALA A 49 -18.51 15.52 9.16
CA ALA A 49 -18.10 14.18 9.56
C ALA A 49 -18.77 13.01 8.78
N THR A 50 -19.45 13.28 7.67
CA THR A 50 -20.05 12.22 6.83
C THR A 50 -19.01 11.22 6.37
N THR A 51 -17.84 11.68 5.90
CA THR A 51 -16.76 10.80 5.39
C THR A 51 -16.05 10.03 6.51
N ALA A 52 -16.16 10.47 7.76
CA ALA A 52 -15.57 9.81 8.91
C ALA A 52 -16.41 8.65 9.48
N HIS A 53 -17.64 8.44 9.01
CA HIS A 53 -18.58 7.48 9.57
C HIS A 53 -19.18 6.52 8.53
N GLY A 54 -19.85 5.48 9.02
CA GLY A 54 -20.64 4.56 8.20
C GLY A 54 -19.89 3.95 7.01
N GLY A 55 -20.54 3.94 5.86
CA GLY A 55 -20.03 3.36 4.61
C GLY A 55 -18.79 4.08 4.08
N TRP A 56 -18.65 5.39 4.26
CA TRP A 56 -17.49 6.16 3.86
C TRP A 56 -16.23 5.75 4.63
N LYS A 57 -16.36 5.56 5.94
CA LYS A 57 -15.25 5.06 6.78
C LYS A 57 -14.82 3.65 6.37
N LEU A 58 -15.78 2.77 6.08
CA LEU A 58 -15.48 1.43 5.56
C LEU A 58 -14.78 1.51 4.20
N PHE A 59 -15.27 2.37 3.30
CA PHE A 59 -14.70 2.60 1.98
C PHE A 59 -13.24 3.07 2.07
N ALA A 60 -12.95 4.06 2.93
CA ALA A 60 -11.59 4.51 3.20
C ALA A 60 -10.67 3.38 3.69
N ARG A 61 -11.17 2.54 4.62
CA ARG A 61 -10.43 1.38 5.13
C ARG A 61 -10.15 0.35 4.04
N CYS A 62 -11.12 0.07 3.17
CA CYS A 62 -10.93 -0.84 2.03
C CYS A 62 -9.88 -0.31 1.06
N ILE A 63 -9.90 1.00 0.75
CA ILE A 63 -8.91 1.65 -0.10
C ILE A 63 -7.51 1.52 0.50
N ALA A 64 -7.33 1.92 1.76
CA ALA A 64 -6.04 1.85 2.45
C ALA A 64 -5.51 0.41 2.53
N SER A 65 -6.37 -0.56 2.90
CA SER A 65 -6.01 -1.98 2.95
C SER A 65 -5.60 -2.51 1.57
N SER A 66 -6.29 -2.09 0.49
CA SER A 66 -5.98 -2.49 -0.88
C SER A 66 -4.60 -2.00 -1.31
N PHE A 67 -4.28 -0.72 -1.04
CA PHE A 67 -2.95 -0.18 -1.33
C PHE A 67 -1.86 -0.92 -0.56
N LEU A 68 -2.04 -1.10 0.74
CA LEU A 68 -1.06 -1.76 1.60
C LEU A 68 -0.86 -3.24 1.22
N PHE A 69 -1.94 -3.94 0.89
CA PHE A 69 -1.86 -5.30 0.33
C PHE A 69 -1.03 -5.33 -0.96
N LEU A 70 -1.32 -4.41 -1.90
CA LEU A 70 -0.60 -4.31 -3.17
C LEU A 70 0.88 -3.94 -2.97
N VAL A 71 1.22 -3.15 -1.93
CA VAL A 71 2.60 -2.88 -1.54
C VAL A 71 3.31 -4.17 -1.15
N GLY A 72 2.73 -4.97 -0.23
CA GLY A 72 3.30 -6.24 0.20
C GLY A 72 3.45 -7.24 -0.95
N PHE A 73 2.41 -7.38 -1.77
CA PHE A 73 2.41 -8.26 -2.94
C PHE A 73 3.51 -7.87 -3.93
N SER A 74 3.61 -6.59 -4.25
CA SER A 74 4.61 -6.05 -5.18
C SER A 74 6.04 -6.18 -4.65
N LEU A 75 6.24 -6.08 -3.33
CA LEU A 75 7.54 -6.24 -2.69
C LEU A 75 8.13 -7.63 -2.98
N VAL A 76 7.31 -8.69 -2.87
CA VAL A 76 7.73 -10.07 -3.19
C VAL A 76 8.05 -10.23 -4.67
N LEU A 77 7.30 -9.59 -5.56
CA LEU A 77 7.56 -9.65 -7.00
C LEU A 77 8.86 -8.94 -7.39
N ALA A 78 9.14 -7.80 -6.75
CA ALA A 78 10.32 -6.99 -7.04
C ALA A 78 11.60 -7.56 -6.40
N HIS A 79 11.52 -8.05 -5.17
CA HIS A 79 12.68 -8.36 -4.31
C HIS A 79 12.74 -9.82 -3.85
N GLY A 80 11.78 -10.66 -4.21
CA GLY A 80 11.67 -12.04 -3.67
C GLY A 80 12.79 -13.02 -4.10
N ARG A 81 13.65 -12.67 -5.06
CA ARG A 81 14.88 -13.43 -5.40
C ARG A 81 16.11 -12.82 -4.74
N ALA A 82 16.29 -11.52 -4.90
CA ALA A 82 17.34 -10.71 -4.28
C ALA A 82 16.82 -9.30 -4.09
N ILE A 83 17.25 -8.64 -3.00
CA ILE A 83 16.87 -7.25 -2.73
C ILE A 83 17.63 -6.36 -3.72
N ARG A 84 16.87 -5.63 -4.52
CA ARG A 84 17.39 -4.64 -5.48
C ARG A 84 17.50 -3.29 -4.77
N TRP A 85 18.60 -3.09 -4.06
CA TRP A 85 18.79 -1.95 -3.14
C TRP A 85 18.63 -0.61 -3.83
N GLU A 86 19.19 -0.44 -5.04
CA GLU A 86 19.06 0.82 -5.79
C GLU A 86 17.60 1.15 -6.12
N ALA A 87 16.84 0.17 -6.64
CA ALA A 87 15.43 0.37 -6.96
C ALA A 87 14.58 0.60 -5.71
N MET A 88 14.93 -0.07 -4.61
CA MET A 88 14.29 0.11 -3.31
C MET A 88 14.58 1.51 -2.75
N GLY A 89 15.83 1.95 -2.79
CA GLY A 89 16.24 3.28 -2.32
C GLY A 89 15.56 4.40 -3.11
N LYS A 90 15.53 4.32 -4.44
CA LYS A 90 14.82 5.29 -5.29
C LYS A 90 13.33 5.36 -4.94
N ARG A 91 12.67 4.21 -4.77
CA ARG A 91 11.26 4.15 -4.38
C ARG A 91 11.02 4.75 -3.00
N LEU A 92 11.85 4.41 -2.01
CA LEU A 92 11.72 4.93 -0.65
C LEU A 92 11.94 6.45 -0.63
N LEU A 93 12.91 6.95 -1.38
CA LEU A 93 13.15 8.38 -1.51
C LEU A 93 11.93 9.11 -2.11
N GLN A 94 11.34 8.58 -3.18
CA GLN A 94 10.15 9.17 -3.81
C GLN A 94 8.96 9.19 -2.85
N ILE A 95 8.67 8.07 -2.17
CA ILE A 95 7.55 7.98 -1.24
C ILE A 95 7.81 8.85 0.00
N GLY A 96 9.04 8.82 0.54
CA GLY A 96 9.43 9.64 1.69
C GLY A 96 9.37 11.13 1.39
N ALA A 97 9.82 11.56 0.21
CA ALA A 97 9.71 12.96 -0.22
C ALA A 97 8.23 13.39 -0.35
N ALA A 98 7.37 12.55 -0.93
CA ALA A 98 5.94 12.81 -1.02
C ALA A 98 5.27 12.84 0.37
N ALA A 99 5.66 11.93 1.28
CA ALA A 99 5.19 11.92 2.67
C ALA A 99 5.60 13.20 3.42
N ALA A 100 6.86 13.62 3.29
CA ALA A 100 7.34 14.86 3.89
C ALA A 100 6.64 16.10 3.32
N ALA A 101 6.41 16.12 2.00
CA ALA A 101 5.71 17.22 1.34
C ALA A 101 4.27 17.37 1.84
N ILE A 102 3.50 16.26 1.93
CA ILE A 102 2.12 16.32 2.43
C ILE A 102 2.08 16.73 3.90
N SER A 103 3.03 16.27 4.74
CA SER A 103 3.13 16.70 6.13
C SER A 103 3.42 18.19 6.23
N ALA A 104 4.35 18.71 5.46
CA ALA A 104 4.68 20.14 5.45
C ALA A 104 3.49 20.98 4.99
N VAL A 105 2.85 20.62 3.87
CA VAL A 105 1.69 21.36 3.35
C VAL A 105 0.54 21.36 4.37
N THR A 106 0.20 20.20 4.92
CA THR A 106 -0.90 20.10 5.88
C THR A 106 -0.58 20.76 7.22
N PHE A 107 0.68 20.81 7.63
CA PHE A 107 1.11 21.55 8.82
C PHE A 107 0.87 23.05 8.67
N TYR A 108 1.12 23.63 7.48
CA TYR A 108 0.85 25.05 7.22
C TYR A 108 -0.64 25.35 7.02
N MET A 109 -1.39 24.45 6.37
CA MET A 109 -2.79 24.69 6.01
C MET A 109 -3.77 24.34 7.14
N SER A 110 -3.47 23.33 7.94
CA SER A 110 -4.33 22.77 8.98
C SER A 110 -3.50 22.21 10.14
N PRO A 111 -2.81 23.06 10.93
CA PRO A 111 -1.86 22.63 11.94
C PRO A 111 -2.46 21.72 13.02
N ASP A 112 -3.75 21.91 13.37
CA ASP A 112 -4.44 21.10 14.38
C ASP A 112 -4.73 19.66 13.93
N ASN A 113 -4.74 19.40 12.62
CA ASN A 113 -5.09 18.12 12.02
C ASN A 113 -4.05 17.68 10.95
N PHE A 114 -2.81 18.19 11.02
CA PHE A 114 -1.80 17.88 10.01
C PHE A 114 -1.48 16.38 9.94
N ILE A 115 -1.03 15.95 8.78
CA ILE A 115 -0.69 14.55 8.53
C ILE A 115 0.75 14.30 9.00
N PHE A 116 0.90 13.79 10.24
CA PHE A 116 2.23 13.42 10.74
C PHE A 116 2.59 11.97 10.40
N PHE A 117 1.60 11.05 10.28
CA PHE A 117 1.81 9.67 9.90
C PHE A 117 0.62 9.11 9.11
N GLY A 118 0.51 9.48 7.84
CA GLY A 118 -0.52 9.03 6.91
C GLY A 118 -0.07 7.82 6.09
N ILE A 119 -0.88 7.48 5.07
CA ILE A 119 -0.68 6.27 4.26
C ILE A 119 0.68 6.24 3.55
N LEU A 120 1.23 7.37 3.10
CA LEU A 120 2.55 7.41 2.45
C LEU A 120 3.67 7.07 3.43
N HIS A 121 3.60 7.57 4.69
CA HIS A 121 4.54 7.22 5.75
C HIS A 121 4.48 5.72 6.04
N GLN A 122 3.26 5.18 6.16
CA GLN A 122 3.05 3.77 6.39
C GLN A 122 3.59 2.91 5.24
N ILE A 123 3.39 3.30 3.97
CA ILE A 123 3.94 2.58 2.82
C ILE A 123 5.47 2.57 2.86
N ALA A 124 6.11 3.70 3.19
CA ALA A 124 7.56 3.79 3.29
C ALA A 124 8.09 2.86 4.39
N LEU A 125 7.57 2.98 5.62
CA LEU A 125 7.95 2.15 6.77
C LEU A 125 7.68 0.66 6.50
N ALA A 126 6.46 0.34 6.04
CA ALA A 126 6.04 -1.02 5.74
C ALA A 126 6.85 -1.66 4.61
N SER A 127 7.35 -0.87 3.64
CA SER A 127 8.25 -1.37 2.60
C SER A 127 9.58 -1.82 3.18
N VAL A 128 10.13 -1.10 4.16
CA VAL A 128 11.37 -1.48 4.85
C VAL A 128 11.15 -2.70 5.74
N LEU A 129 10.15 -2.65 6.63
CA LEU A 129 9.83 -3.76 7.53
C LEU A 129 9.44 -5.03 6.76
N GLY A 130 8.74 -4.88 5.66
CA GLY A 130 8.32 -6.00 4.80
C GLY A 130 9.49 -6.79 4.20
N LEU A 131 10.67 -6.18 4.05
CA LEU A 131 11.88 -6.91 3.59
C LEU A 131 12.26 -8.05 4.53
N LEU A 132 12.02 -7.89 5.83
CA LEU A 132 12.31 -8.92 6.85
C LEU A 132 11.46 -10.19 6.61
N PHE A 133 10.26 -10.03 6.04
CA PHE A 133 9.29 -11.10 5.82
C PHE A 133 9.43 -11.78 4.45
N LEU A 134 10.28 -11.26 3.53
CA LEU A 134 10.41 -11.81 2.18
C LEU A 134 10.91 -13.26 2.16
N ARG A 135 11.66 -13.69 3.17
CA ARG A 135 12.22 -15.04 3.26
C ARG A 135 11.47 -15.95 4.22
N LEU A 136 10.59 -15.40 5.07
CA LEU A 136 9.85 -16.17 6.06
C LEU A 136 8.74 -17.02 5.40
N PRO A 137 8.40 -18.20 5.94
CA PRO A 137 7.26 -18.99 5.50
C PRO A 137 5.96 -18.19 5.52
N SER A 138 5.06 -18.42 4.54
CA SER A 138 3.79 -17.69 4.46
C SER A 138 2.93 -17.88 5.72
N VAL A 139 2.99 -19.05 6.35
CA VAL A 139 2.25 -19.32 7.60
C VAL A 139 2.73 -18.41 8.73
N VAL A 140 4.06 -18.28 8.91
CA VAL A 140 4.64 -17.38 9.93
C VAL A 140 4.24 -15.94 9.65
N THR A 141 4.32 -15.52 8.38
CA THR A 141 3.92 -14.16 7.97
C THR A 141 2.45 -13.90 8.27
N LEU A 142 1.55 -14.88 8.06
CA LEU A 142 0.12 -14.76 8.37
C LEU A 142 -0.16 -14.74 9.87
N ILE A 143 0.58 -15.52 10.67
CA ILE A 143 0.47 -15.47 12.13
C ILE A 143 0.85 -14.08 12.65
N VAL A 144 1.97 -13.52 12.16
CA VAL A 144 2.37 -12.15 12.51
C VAL A 144 1.35 -11.13 12.00
N ALA A 145 0.78 -11.32 10.81
CA ALA A 145 -0.28 -10.44 10.30
C ALA A 145 -1.51 -10.45 11.24
N ALA A 146 -1.95 -11.63 11.68
CA ALA A 146 -3.05 -11.74 12.62
C ALA A 146 -2.73 -11.04 13.95
N PHE A 147 -1.53 -11.23 14.49
CA PHE A 147 -1.08 -10.51 15.69
C PHE A 147 -1.12 -8.99 15.48
N VAL A 148 -0.56 -8.49 14.39
CA VAL A 148 -0.54 -7.04 14.08
C VAL A 148 -1.95 -6.48 13.95
N ILE A 149 -2.88 -7.21 13.32
CA ILE A 149 -4.27 -6.76 13.16
C ILE A 149 -5.01 -6.74 14.49
N THR A 150 -4.76 -7.71 15.35
CA THR A 150 -5.50 -7.86 16.60
C THR A 150 -4.89 -7.11 17.78
N ALA A 151 -3.59 -6.76 17.73
CA ALA A 151 -2.89 -6.08 18.81
C ALA A 151 -3.60 -4.82 19.36
N PRO A 152 -4.24 -3.95 18.55
CA PRO A 152 -4.96 -2.80 19.07
C PRO A 152 -6.16 -3.14 19.98
N PHE A 153 -6.62 -4.39 20.00
CA PHE A 153 -7.75 -4.77 20.86
C PHE A 153 -7.31 -5.08 22.32
N TYR A 154 -6.03 -5.39 22.54
CA TYR A 154 -5.54 -5.81 23.87
C TYR A 154 -4.22 -5.15 24.31
N ALA A 155 -3.52 -4.45 23.41
CA ALA A 155 -2.21 -3.87 23.68
C ALA A 155 -2.21 -2.34 23.68
N GLN A 156 -3.39 -1.69 23.72
CA GLN A 156 -3.47 -0.23 23.86
C GLN A 156 -2.93 0.21 25.21
N SER A 157 -2.20 1.33 25.22
CA SER A 157 -1.69 1.94 26.45
C SER A 157 -1.52 3.44 26.28
N ASP A 158 -1.69 4.18 27.38
CA ASP A 158 -1.56 5.63 27.41
C ASP A 158 -0.14 6.12 27.08
N ILE A 159 0.86 5.27 27.22
CA ILE A 159 2.23 5.59 26.81
C ILE A 159 2.31 5.91 25.29
N PHE A 160 1.46 5.29 24.49
CA PHE A 160 1.38 5.52 23.03
C PHE A 160 0.57 6.77 22.66
N ASN A 161 0.00 7.49 23.61
CA ASN A 161 -0.66 8.78 23.37
C ASN A 161 0.35 9.91 23.09
N GLN A 162 1.64 9.67 23.39
CA GLN A 162 2.72 10.59 23.03
C GLN A 162 2.84 10.68 21.50
N MET A 163 2.93 11.91 20.95
CA MET A 163 2.94 12.15 19.50
C MET A 163 4.05 11.37 18.79
N TRP A 164 5.24 11.24 19.41
CA TRP A 164 6.38 10.51 18.85
C TRP A 164 6.23 8.98 18.89
N LEU A 165 5.24 8.43 19.62
CA LEU A 165 4.87 7.00 19.62
C LEU A 165 3.56 6.73 18.89
N ALA A 166 2.77 7.75 18.58
CA ALA A 166 1.46 7.56 17.97
C ALA A 166 1.50 6.83 16.63
N TRP A 167 2.61 6.95 15.86
CA TRP A 167 2.79 6.21 14.61
C TRP A 167 2.72 4.68 14.77
N ILE A 168 2.91 4.17 16.00
CA ILE A 168 2.79 2.73 16.29
C ILE A 168 1.33 2.28 16.15
N GLY A 169 0.35 3.06 16.63
CA GLY A 169 -1.08 2.75 16.49
C GLY A 169 -1.69 1.98 17.67
N LEU A 170 -1.05 2.04 18.84
CA LEU A 170 -1.51 1.41 20.08
C LEU A 170 -1.97 2.46 21.12
N SER A 171 -2.22 3.70 20.69
CA SER A 171 -2.72 4.76 21.55
C SER A 171 -4.16 4.50 21.97
N THR A 172 -4.50 4.82 23.23
CA THR A 172 -5.87 4.79 23.76
C THR A 172 -6.70 5.95 23.21
N VAL A 173 -6.04 7.09 22.93
CA VAL A 173 -6.65 8.27 22.30
C VAL A 173 -5.92 8.54 20.98
N PRO A 174 -6.53 8.20 19.82
CA PRO A 174 -5.92 8.47 18.53
C PRO A 174 -5.67 9.97 18.34
N PRO A 175 -4.52 10.37 17.78
CA PRO A 175 -4.22 11.77 17.51
C PRO A 175 -5.15 12.32 16.43
N ARG A 176 -5.40 13.62 16.49
CA ARG A 176 -6.12 14.33 15.43
C ARG A 176 -5.21 14.43 14.21
N SER A 177 -5.67 13.91 13.08
CA SER A 177 -4.94 13.99 11.81
C SER A 177 -5.91 13.73 10.65
N ASN A 178 -5.75 14.44 9.55
CA ASN A 178 -6.55 14.26 8.34
C ASN A 178 -6.31 12.92 7.64
N ASP A 179 -5.12 12.33 7.84
CA ASP A 179 -4.80 10.98 7.42
C ASP A 179 -3.93 10.31 8.49
N TYR A 180 -4.49 9.28 9.15
CA TYR A 180 -3.80 8.55 10.20
C TYR A 180 -3.83 7.05 9.90
N VAL A 181 -2.69 6.54 9.45
CA VAL A 181 -2.51 5.13 9.06
C VAL A 181 -1.28 4.56 9.79
N PRO A 182 -1.41 4.29 11.10
CA PRO A 182 -0.29 3.83 11.93
C PRO A 182 0.13 2.39 11.61
N LEU A 183 1.25 1.94 12.21
CA LEU A 183 1.79 0.60 11.98
C LEU A 183 0.74 -0.47 12.34
N PHE A 184 0.16 -0.43 13.54
CA PHE A 184 -0.94 -1.29 13.96
C PHE A 184 -2.29 -0.61 13.71
N PRO A 185 -3.24 -1.29 13.07
CA PRO A 185 -3.23 -2.66 12.52
C PRO A 185 -2.76 -2.74 11.05
N TRP A 186 -2.41 -1.64 10.41
CA TRP A 186 -2.30 -1.50 8.96
C TRP A 186 -1.17 -2.29 8.31
N PHE A 187 -0.08 -2.53 9.02
CA PHE A 187 1.01 -3.39 8.52
C PHE A 187 0.56 -4.83 8.28
N GLY A 188 -0.49 -5.28 8.97
CA GLY A 188 -1.11 -6.57 8.72
C GLY A 188 -1.55 -6.77 7.27
N ALA A 189 -2.11 -5.74 6.63
CA ALA A 189 -2.51 -5.81 5.21
C ALA A 189 -1.29 -6.01 4.29
N VAL A 190 -0.15 -5.39 4.59
CA VAL A 190 1.11 -5.59 3.86
C VAL A 190 1.59 -7.02 4.02
N LEU A 191 1.57 -7.56 5.24
CA LEU A 191 1.99 -8.94 5.53
C LEU A 191 1.10 -9.96 4.81
N ILE A 192 -0.22 -9.74 4.76
CA ILE A 192 -1.15 -10.57 3.98
C ILE A 192 -0.78 -10.51 2.50
N GLY A 193 -0.45 -9.32 1.96
CA GLY A 193 0.02 -9.16 0.58
C GLY A 193 1.30 -9.95 0.30
N ILE A 194 2.28 -9.92 1.22
CA ILE A 194 3.52 -10.70 1.13
C ILE A 194 3.22 -12.20 1.11
N ALA A 195 2.39 -12.67 2.05
CA ALA A 195 2.02 -14.09 2.14
C ALA A 195 1.28 -14.55 0.88
N ALA A 196 0.31 -13.78 0.40
CA ALA A 196 -0.43 -14.05 -0.83
C ALA A 196 0.50 -14.16 -2.04
N ALA A 197 1.40 -13.21 -2.25
CA ALA A 197 2.34 -13.25 -3.38
C ALA A 197 3.24 -14.49 -3.33
N ARG A 198 3.67 -14.92 -2.15
CA ARG A 198 4.47 -16.15 -1.98
C ARG A 198 3.66 -17.40 -2.28
N ILE A 199 2.40 -17.46 -1.85
CA ILE A 199 1.48 -18.55 -2.16
C ILE A 199 1.27 -18.62 -3.68
N PHE A 200 0.99 -17.50 -4.34
CA PHE A 200 0.84 -17.44 -5.79
C PHE A 200 2.10 -17.93 -6.53
N LYS A 201 3.30 -17.57 -6.02
CA LYS A 201 4.55 -18.09 -6.57
C LYS A 201 4.71 -19.60 -6.35
N ARG A 202 4.40 -20.11 -5.14
CA ARG A 202 4.57 -21.51 -4.78
C ARG A 202 3.69 -22.44 -5.64
N PHE A 203 2.43 -22.01 -5.89
CA PHE A 203 1.48 -22.79 -6.68
C PHE A 203 1.49 -22.44 -8.18
N ASN A 204 2.46 -21.63 -8.62
CA ASN A 204 2.57 -21.17 -10.00
C ASN A 204 1.30 -20.47 -10.54
N TRP A 205 0.58 -19.72 -9.71
CA TRP A 205 -0.63 -18.99 -10.07
C TRP A 205 -0.36 -17.60 -10.64
N LEU A 206 0.90 -17.15 -10.69
CA LEU A 206 1.26 -15.85 -11.28
C LEU A 206 0.79 -15.66 -12.74
N PRO A 207 0.79 -16.70 -13.62
CA PRO A 207 0.26 -16.57 -14.97
C PRO A 207 -1.21 -16.16 -15.01
N ILE A 208 -2.02 -16.52 -14.00
CA ILE A 208 -3.42 -16.08 -13.88
C ILE A 208 -3.50 -14.55 -13.83
N LEU A 209 -2.52 -13.89 -13.20
CA LEU A 209 -2.48 -12.43 -13.04
C LEU A 209 -1.99 -11.71 -14.30
N SER A 210 -1.41 -12.41 -15.27
CA SER A 210 -0.97 -11.83 -16.56
C SER A 210 -2.13 -11.66 -17.55
N GLY A 211 -3.24 -12.41 -17.36
CA GLY A 211 -4.43 -12.30 -18.19
C GLY A 211 -5.12 -10.93 -18.07
N GLY A 212 -5.52 -10.36 -19.22
CA GLY A 212 -6.36 -9.16 -19.25
C GLY A 212 -7.82 -9.46 -18.90
N ILE A 213 -8.59 -8.40 -18.65
CA ILE A 213 -10.04 -8.45 -18.50
C ILE A 213 -10.66 -8.20 -19.87
N LYS A 214 -11.64 -9.00 -20.25
CA LYS A 214 -12.44 -8.75 -21.47
C LYS A 214 -13.69 -7.95 -21.09
N PRO A 215 -14.11 -6.95 -21.88
CA PRO A 215 -13.49 -6.46 -23.12
C PRO A 215 -12.26 -5.56 -22.87
N ALA A 216 -11.28 -5.64 -23.78
CA ALA A 216 -9.97 -5.00 -23.63
C ALA A 216 -10.00 -3.46 -23.51
N PHE A 217 -11.05 -2.79 -24.02
CA PHE A 217 -11.16 -1.34 -23.94
C PHE A 217 -11.41 -0.84 -22.51
N LEU A 218 -12.09 -1.63 -21.66
CA LEU A 218 -12.31 -1.28 -20.25
C LEU A 218 -11.02 -1.34 -19.42
N GLN A 219 -10.07 -2.21 -19.79
CA GLN A 219 -8.84 -2.34 -19.01
C GLN A 219 -7.81 -1.23 -19.29
N LYS A 220 -7.86 -0.58 -20.50
CA LYS A 220 -6.88 0.44 -20.89
C LYS A 220 -6.74 1.59 -19.88
N PRO A 221 -7.82 2.28 -19.46
CA PRO A 221 -7.71 3.38 -18.49
C PRO A 221 -7.15 2.90 -17.15
N PHE A 222 -7.63 1.78 -16.61
CA PHE A 222 -7.16 1.27 -15.32
C PHE A 222 -5.69 0.84 -15.35
N THR A 223 -5.25 0.21 -16.45
CA THR A 223 -3.84 -0.16 -16.60
C THR A 223 -2.94 1.04 -16.84
N PHE A 224 -3.43 2.09 -17.49
CA PHE A 224 -2.69 3.33 -17.66
C PHE A 224 -2.47 4.01 -16.30
N ILE A 225 -3.56 4.24 -15.55
CA ILE A 225 -3.53 4.86 -14.22
C ILE A 225 -2.70 4.04 -13.22
N GLY A 226 -2.83 2.72 -13.23
CA GLY A 226 -2.09 1.84 -12.30
C GLY A 226 -0.60 1.64 -12.61
N ARG A 227 -0.11 2.21 -13.72
CA ARG A 227 1.32 2.16 -14.14
C ARG A 227 2.10 3.40 -13.75
N HIS A 228 1.46 4.54 -13.69
CA HIS A 228 2.04 5.85 -13.41
C HIS A 228 1.67 6.32 -12.01
#